data_d5112d4d89ba524396f5abd74f83680b
#
_entry.id   d5112d4d89ba524396f5abd74f83680b
#
_cell.length_a   1.000
_cell.length_b   1.000
_cell.length_c   1.000
_cell.angle_alpha   90.00
_cell.angle_beta   90.00
_cell.angle_gamma   90.00
#
_symmetry.space_group_name_H-M   'P 1'
#
loop_
_entity.id
_entity.type
_entity.pdbx_description
1 polymer ?
#
loop_
_entity_poly.entity_id
_entity_poly.type
_entity_poly.pdbx_seq_one_letter_code
_entity_poly.pdbx_strand_id
1 'polypeptide(L)'
;MKKLVYLLFLATIFCQEASKNNIQNISIVSTTNVYSEFYDCGCPKNPLGGLARKTFFLKNMMPGRDSFLIDAGNALFDSNQINPDNLSIENKRFKARNFVKTLEFLGQDVVNIGSNDFKGGVDFLIDITKDSSVNFVSANLYDKSSNKLLFKPYHIMEKDGAKIAFIGLSQSARSNSIINKNFIEEGNKYISELKSSVDIIVMLVNVLDENLIDLSQSFSNADYIFLSGSSRRTEPRSKQSDS
;
A
#
# COMPACT_ATOMS: atom_id res chain seq x y z
N MET A 1 20.90 -27.10 -71.41
CA MET A 1 20.03 -25.99 -70.94
C MET A 1 19.56 -26.31 -69.54
N LYS A 2 20.19 -25.72 -68.52
CA LYS A 2 19.84 -25.92 -67.10
C LYS A 2 18.89 -24.81 -66.68
N LYS A 3 17.64 -25.17 -66.35
CA LYS A 3 16.65 -24.20 -65.79
C LYS A 3 16.93 -24.06 -64.31
N LEU A 4 17.32 -22.86 -63.89
CA LEU A 4 17.50 -22.43 -62.52
C LEU A 4 16.12 -22.03 -61.94
N VAL A 5 15.63 -22.79 -60.96
CA VAL A 5 14.41 -22.48 -60.26
C VAL A 5 14.76 -21.65 -59.02
N TYR A 6 14.40 -20.37 -59.03
CA TYR A 6 14.53 -19.51 -57.84
C TYR A 6 13.29 -19.76 -56.92
N LEU A 7 13.55 -20.34 -55.76
CA LEU A 7 12.60 -20.47 -54.68
C LEU A 7 12.60 -19.15 -53.89
N LEU A 8 11.57 -18.30 -54.10
CA LEU A 8 11.35 -17.13 -53.25
C LEU A 8 10.74 -17.57 -51.93
N PHE A 9 11.56 -17.51 -50.86
CA PHE A 9 11.06 -17.63 -49.47
C PHE A 9 10.45 -16.31 -49.06
N LEU A 10 9.11 -16.20 -49.09
CA LEU A 10 8.39 -15.12 -48.43
C LEU A 10 8.38 -15.39 -46.92
N ALA A 11 9.30 -14.74 -46.20
CA ALA A 11 9.21 -14.64 -44.73
C ALA A 11 8.08 -13.69 -44.37
N THR A 12 6.92 -14.22 -44.09
CA THR A 12 5.84 -13.47 -43.42
C THR A 12 6.26 -13.23 -41.97
N ILE A 13 6.75 -12.03 -41.72
CA ILE A 13 6.91 -11.52 -40.34
C ILE A 13 5.50 -11.36 -39.79
N PHE A 14 5.03 -12.33 -39.00
CA PHE A 14 3.89 -12.15 -38.13
C PHE A 14 4.32 -11.16 -37.04
N CYS A 15 4.03 -9.89 -37.25
CA CYS A 15 3.97 -8.93 -36.18
C CYS A 15 2.77 -9.33 -35.30
N GLN A 16 3.05 -10.08 -34.25
CA GLN A 16 2.08 -10.31 -33.20
C GLN A 16 1.90 -8.97 -32.51
N GLU A 17 0.86 -8.23 -32.91
CA GLU A 17 0.36 -7.14 -32.07
C GLU A 17 0.08 -7.75 -30.70
N ALA A 18 0.85 -7.32 -29.69
CA ALA A 18 0.55 -7.64 -28.31
C ALA A 18 -0.88 -7.15 -28.07
N SER A 19 -1.79 -8.11 -27.92
CA SER A 19 -3.17 -7.85 -27.53
C SER A 19 -3.08 -6.94 -26.30
N LYS A 20 -3.46 -5.66 -26.44
CA LYS A 20 -3.74 -4.82 -25.30
C LYS A 20 -4.84 -5.54 -24.53
N ASN A 21 -4.44 -6.20 -23.43
CA ASN A 21 -5.39 -6.81 -22.52
C ASN A 21 -6.42 -5.71 -22.20
N ASN A 22 -7.67 -5.97 -22.51
CA ASN A 22 -8.76 -5.11 -22.09
C ASN A 22 -8.78 -5.22 -20.55
N ILE A 23 -8.12 -4.27 -19.87
CA ILE A 23 -8.16 -4.16 -18.42
C ILE A 23 -9.61 -3.92 -18.05
N GLN A 24 -10.28 -4.98 -17.62
CA GLN A 24 -11.64 -4.89 -17.12
C GLN A 24 -11.58 -4.31 -15.71
N ASN A 25 -12.66 -3.70 -15.26
CA ASN A 25 -12.81 -2.95 -14.02
C ASN A 25 -11.99 -3.49 -12.82
N ILE A 26 -10.90 -2.80 -12.48
CA ILE A 26 -10.11 -3.08 -11.29
C ILE A 26 -10.69 -2.28 -10.12
N SER A 27 -11.00 -2.97 -9.04
CA SER A 27 -11.47 -2.34 -7.81
C SER A 27 -10.38 -2.33 -6.76
N ILE A 28 -10.13 -1.15 -6.15
CA ILE A 28 -9.23 -0.99 -5.01
C ILE A 28 -10.05 -0.51 -3.82
N VAL A 29 -10.01 -1.27 -2.73
CA VAL A 29 -10.62 -0.88 -1.44
C VAL A 29 -9.50 -0.47 -0.50
N SER A 30 -9.45 0.82 -0.18
CA SER A 30 -8.44 1.37 0.70
C SER A 30 -8.99 1.65 2.10
N THR A 31 -8.17 1.36 3.11
CA THR A 31 -8.33 1.86 4.48
C THR A 31 -7.12 2.71 4.86
N THR A 32 -7.29 3.57 5.86
CA THR A 32 -6.24 4.42 6.40
C THR A 32 -6.48 4.68 7.88
N ASN A 33 -5.40 4.85 8.67
CA ASN A 33 -5.51 5.24 10.08
C ASN A 33 -6.44 4.33 10.90
N VAL A 34 -6.36 3.03 10.70
CA VAL A 34 -7.26 2.04 11.34
C VAL A 34 -6.88 1.78 12.80
N TYR A 35 -5.59 1.94 13.16
CA TYR A 35 -5.09 1.94 14.53
C TYR A 35 -5.41 0.67 15.33
N SER A 36 -5.50 -0.49 14.70
CA SER A 36 -5.96 -1.74 15.29
C SER A 36 -7.34 -1.63 15.98
N GLU A 37 -8.24 -0.79 15.46
CA GLU A 37 -9.58 -0.67 16.02
C GLU A 37 -10.48 -1.82 15.57
N PHE A 38 -10.85 -2.68 16.54
CA PHE A 38 -11.73 -3.83 16.34
C PHE A 38 -13.21 -3.44 16.38
N TYR A 39 -13.54 -2.42 17.17
CA TYR A 39 -14.90 -1.96 17.40
C TYR A 39 -15.20 -0.69 16.59
N ASP A 40 -16.45 -0.40 16.44
CA ASP A 40 -16.89 0.88 15.89
C ASP A 40 -16.69 2.03 16.91
N CYS A 41 -16.89 3.26 16.46
CA CYS A 41 -16.69 4.45 17.29
C CYS A 41 -17.70 4.59 18.45
N GLY A 42 -18.67 3.68 18.60
CA GLY A 42 -19.72 3.76 19.60
C GLY A 42 -20.70 4.91 19.42
N CYS A 43 -20.73 5.58 18.28
CA CYS A 43 -21.59 6.71 18.00
C CYS A 43 -23.06 6.25 17.85
N PRO A 44 -24.01 6.70 18.69
CA PRO A 44 -25.37 6.14 18.74
C PRO A 44 -26.17 6.26 17.44
N LYS A 45 -25.96 7.35 16.68
CA LYS A 45 -26.72 7.62 15.45
C LYS A 45 -26.05 7.10 14.19
N ASN A 46 -24.73 7.07 14.15
CA ASN A 46 -23.95 6.64 12.99
C ASN A 46 -22.61 6.05 13.42
N PRO A 47 -22.60 4.81 13.91
CA PRO A 47 -21.36 4.15 14.29
C PRO A 47 -20.49 3.95 13.05
N LEU A 48 -19.24 4.41 13.09
CA LEU A 48 -18.27 4.31 12.01
C LEU A 48 -17.14 3.35 12.37
N GLY A 49 -16.54 2.73 11.36
CA GLY A 49 -15.40 1.82 11.52
C GLY A 49 -15.78 0.44 12.05
N GLY A 50 -14.81 -0.25 12.61
CA GLY A 50 -14.93 -1.59 13.17
C GLY A 50 -14.80 -2.72 12.17
N LEU A 51 -14.14 -3.81 12.61
CA LEU A 51 -13.88 -4.98 11.76
C LEU A 51 -15.14 -5.72 11.33
N ALA A 52 -16.15 -5.77 12.17
CA ALA A 52 -17.42 -6.43 11.83
C ALA A 52 -18.07 -5.77 10.61
N ARG A 53 -18.07 -4.44 10.53
CA ARG A 53 -18.60 -3.68 9.40
C ARG A 53 -17.74 -3.84 8.17
N LYS A 54 -16.39 -3.79 8.30
CA LYS A 54 -15.47 -4.08 7.20
C LYS A 54 -15.74 -5.47 6.63
N THR A 55 -15.85 -6.48 7.50
CA THR A 55 -16.14 -7.86 7.09
C THR A 55 -17.48 -7.98 6.38
N PHE A 56 -18.52 -7.35 6.92
CA PHE A 56 -19.85 -7.33 6.30
C PHE A 56 -19.81 -6.69 4.91
N PHE A 57 -19.15 -5.54 4.79
CA PHE A 57 -18.99 -4.84 3.52
C PHE A 57 -18.26 -5.73 2.48
N LEU A 58 -17.11 -6.30 2.84
CA LEU A 58 -16.34 -7.16 1.95
C LEU A 58 -17.11 -8.40 1.50
N LYS A 59 -17.90 -9.03 2.39
CA LYS A 59 -18.67 -10.23 2.07
C LYS A 59 -19.91 -9.96 1.23
N ASN A 60 -20.60 -8.85 1.47
CA ASN A 60 -21.93 -8.62 0.90
C ASN A 60 -21.93 -7.61 -0.24
N MET A 61 -21.03 -6.62 -0.19
CA MET A 61 -20.96 -5.58 -1.21
C MET A 61 -19.90 -5.87 -2.28
N MET A 62 -18.96 -6.79 -2.01
CA MET A 62 -17.90 -7.19 -2.93
C MET A 62 -17.77 -8.73 -2.97
N PRO A 63 -18.83 -9.44 -3.34
CA PRO A 63 -18.77 -10.89 -3.46
C PRO A 63 -17.80 -11.28 -4.59
N GLY A 64 -17.00 -12.33 -4.35
CA GLY A 64 -16.05 -12.85 -5.33
C GLY A 64 -14.64 -12.23 -5.28
N ARG A 65 -14.41 -11.21 -4.46
CA ARG A 65 -13.10 -10.58 -4.24
C ARG A 65 -12.37 -10.13 -5.51
N ASP A 66 -13.09 -9.43 -6.39
CA ASP A 66 -12.49 -8.80 -7.56
C ASP A 66 -11.80 -7.46 -7.24
N SER A 67 -11.41 -7.27 -5.98
CA SER A 67 -10.76 -6.04 -5.49
C SER A 67 -9.44 -6.32 -4.81
N PHE A 68 -8.53 -5.33 -4.87
CA PHE A 68 -7.36 -5.26 -4.02
C PHE A 68 -7.70 -4.58 -2.71
N LEU A 69 -7.33 -5.20 -1.58
CA LEU A 69 -7.50 -4.64 -0.24
C LEU A 69 -6.20 -4.01 0.21
N ILE A 70 -6.16 -2.70 0.32
CA ILE A 70 -4.94 -1.96 0.68
C ILE A 70 -5.15 -1.11 1.94
N ASP A 71 -4.05 -0.75 2.60
CA ASP A 71 -4.05 0.23 3.69
C ASP A 71 -2.90 1.22 3.49
N ALA A 72 -3.21 2.52 3.54
CA ALA A 72 -2.23 3.56 3.26
C ALA A 72 -1.35 3.91 4.46
N GLY A 73 -1.53 3.27 5.61
CA GLY A 73 -0.64 3.36 6.77
C GLY A 73 -1.33 3.77 8.08
N ASN A 74 -0.58 3.64 9.18
CA ASN A 74 -1.06 3.73 10.56
C ASN A 74 -2.13 2.67 10.87
N ALA A 75 -1.90 1.45 10.41
CA ALA A 75 -2.84 0.35 10.62
C ALA A 75 -2.83 -0.16 12.06
N LEU A 76 -1.68 -0.07 12.77
CA LEU A 76 -1.45 -0.81 14.02
C LEU A 76 -1.52 0.04 15.29
N PHE A 77 -1.06 1.29 15.26
CA PHE A 77 -1.02 2.15 16.46
C PHE A 77 -1.60 3.52 16.20
N ASP A 78 -2.32 4.05 17.19
CA ASP A 78 -2.90 5.39 17.17
C ASP A 78 -1.85 6.51 17.40
N SER A 79 -2.28 7.77 17.26
CA SER A 79 -1.43 8.93 17.51
C SER A 79 -1.21 9.22 19.01
N ASN A 80 -1.99 8.61 19.91
CA ASN A 80 -1.92 8.87 21.34
C ASN A 80 -0.55 8.47 21.91
N GLN A 81 -0.06 9.24 22.87
CA GLN A 81 1.16 8.89 23.59
C GLN A 81 0.94 7.57 24.32
N ILE A 82 1.90 6.68 24.20
CA ILE A 82 1.93 5.48 25.01
C ILE A 82 2.38 5.91 26.40
N ASN A 83 1.54 5.67 27.40
CA ASN A 83 1.92 5.87 28.78
C ASN A 83 3.12 4.96 29.07
N PRO A 84 4.18 5.42 29.75
CA PRO A 84 5.41 4.64 29.96
C PRO A 84 5.23 3.40 30.87
N ASP A 85 4.03 3.15 31.42
CA ASP A 85 3.78 1.92 32.11
C ASP A 85 3.87 0.70 31.15
N ASN A 86 4.57 -0.34 31.56
CA ASN A 86 4.78 -1.53 30.77
C ASN A 86 3.46 -2.22 30.35
N LEU A 87 2.41 -2.09 31.16
CA LEU A 87 1.12 -2.72 30.91
C LEU A 87 0.40 -2.06 29.71
N SER A 88 0.49 -0.74 29.58
CA SER A 88 -0.12 -0.02 28.45
C SER A 88 0.50 -0.41 27.12
N ILE A 89 1.83 -0.51 27.04
CA ILE A 89 2.51 -0.90 25.80
C ILE A 89 2.25 -2.36 25.44
N GLU A 90 2.24 -3.26 26.40
CA GLU A 90 1.98 -4.69 26.16
C GLU A 90 0.53 -4.92 25.67
N ASN A 91 -0.44 -4.21 26.23
CA ASN A 91 -1.82 -4.26 25.74
C ASN A 91 -1.92 -3.77 24.27
N LYS A 92 -1.23 -2.68 23.94
CA LYS A 92 -1.20 -2.17 22.55
C LYS A 92 -0.48 -3.13 21.60
N ARG A 93 0.63 -3.75 22.02
CA ARG A 93 1.32 -4.80 21.28
C ARG A 93 0.45 -6.03 21.06
N PHE A 94 -0.26 -6.48 22.11
CA PHE A 94 -1.22 -7.60 21.99
C PHE A 94 -2.30 -7.28 20.96
N LYS A 95 -2.88 -6.07 21.02
CA LYS A 95 -3.90 -5.59 20.08
C LYS A 95 -3.36 -5.58 18.65
N ALA A 96 -2.18 -4.99 18.41
CA ALA A 96 -1.54 -4.92 17.11
C ALA A 96 -1.24 -6.31 16.52
N ARG A 97 -0.68 -7.24 17.32
CA ARG A 97 -0.41 -8.62 16.88
C ARG A 97 -1.68 -9.35 16.42
N ASN A 98 -2.76 -9.23 17.19
CA ASN A 98 -4.04 -9.84 16.80
C ASN A 98 -4.67 -9.13 15.60
N PHE A 99 -4.41 -7.83 15.44
CA PHE A 99 -4.89 -7.11 14.27
C PHE A 99 -4.21 -7.57 12.98
N VAL A 100 -2.89 -7.82 12.99
CA VAL A 100 -2.19 -8.43 11.84
C VAL A 100 -2.83 -9.75 11.45
N LYS A 101 -3.08 -10.65 12.41
CA LYS A 101 -3.80 -11.93 12.15
C LYS A 101 -5.19 -11.72 11.56
N THR A 102 -5.87 -10.66 11.97
CA THR A 102 -7.19 -10.34 11.43
C THR A 102 -7.11 -9.81 9.99
N LEU A 103 -6.08 -9.00 9.68
CA LEU A 103 -5.81 -8.58 8.32
C LEU A 103 -5.55 -9.78 7.40
N GLU A 104 -4.77 -10.76 7.86
CA GLU A 104 -4.56 -12.03 7.15
C GLU A 104 -5.87 -12.78 6.90
N PHE A 105 -6.69 -12.94 7.93
CA PHE A 105 -7.99 -13.61 7.84
C PHE A 105 -8.94 -12.91 6.86
N LEU A 106 -8.92 -11.58 6.81
CA LEU A 106 -9.69 -10.77 5.86
C LEU A 106 -9.07 -10.79 4.46
N GLY A 107 -7.83 -11.29 4.34
CA GLY A 107 -7.02 -11.33 3.13
C GLY A 107 -6.67 -9.94 2.64
N GLN A 108 -6.23 -9.10 3.54
CA GLN A 108 -5.60 -7.84 3.21
C GLN A 108 -4.39 -8.10 2.30
N ASP A 109 -4.27 -7.37 1.20
CA ASP A 109 -3.21 -7.60 0.22
C ASP A 109 -1.94 -6.82 0.57
N VAL A 110 -2.07 -5.49 0.76
CA VAL A 110 -0.93 -4.61 0.99
C VAL A 110 -1.23 -3.62 2.11
N VAL A 111 -0.24 -3.39 2.96
CA VAL A 111 -0.27 -2.38 4.04
C VAL A 111 0.99 -1.55 3.98
N ASN A 112 0.85 -0.23 3.85
CA ASN A 112 1.95 0.71 4.03
C ASN A 112 2.28 0.88 5.51
N ILE A 113 3.56 0.90 5.86
CA ILE A 113 4.02 1.21 7.22
C ILE A 113 3.97 2.72 7.44
N GLY A 114 3.08 3.14 8.33
CA GLY A 114 2.92 4.54 8.72
C GLY A 114 3.80 4.95 9.92
N SER A 115 3.85 6.25 10.18
CA SER A 115 4.68 6.85 11.23
C SER A 115 4.36 6.34 12.64
N ASN A 116 3.10 5.98 12.90
CA ASN A 116 2.66 5.48 14.21
C ASN A 116 2.94 4.00 14.41
N ASP A 117 3.13 3.22 13.34
CA ASP A 117 3.26 1.76 13.43
C ASP A 117 4.53 1.32 14.18
N PHE A 118 5.49 2.24 14.35
CA PHE A 118 6.70 2.03 15.13
C PHE A 118 6.54 2.21 16.66
N LYS A 119 5.37 2.60 17.13
CA LYS A 119 5.15 2.86 18.58
C LYS A 119 5.31 1.62 19.44
N GLY A 120 5.08 0.44 18.88
CA GLY A 120 5.38 -0.83 19.56
C GLY A 120 6.87 -1.18 19.66
N GLY A 121 7.72 -0.43 18.97
CA GLY A 121 9.14 -0.73 18.77
C GLY A 121 9.40 -1.37 17.40
N VAL A 122 10.60 -1.12 16.85
CA VAL A 122 10.97 -1.60 15.50
C VAL A 122 11.02 -3.13 15.48
N ASP A 123 11.70 -3.75 16.44
CA ASP A 123 11.84 -5.21 16.53
C ASP A 123 10.48 -5.90 16.67
N PHE A 124 9.60 -5.32 17.47
CA PHE A 124 8.22 -5.81 17.60
C PHE A 124 7.47 -5.74 16.27
N LEU A 125 7.56 -4.63 15.56
CA LEU A 125 6.89 -4.47 14.26
C LEU A 125 7.40 -5.49 13.25
N ILE A 126 8.72 -5.65 13.14
CA ILE A 126 9.32 -6.66 12.27
C ILE A 126 8.85 -8.07 12.67
N ASP A 127 8.84 -8.38 13.96
CA ASP A 127 8.44 -9.72 14.45
C ASP A 127 7.00 -10.08 14.04
N ILE A 128 6.05 -9.15 14.18
CA ILE A 128 4.64 -9.43 13.87
C ILE A 128 4.29 -9.39 12.37
N THR A 129 5.20 -8.88 11.53
CA THR A 129 4.95 -8.71 10.08
C THR A 129 5.76 -9.66 9.20
N LYS A 130 6.91 -10.17 9.67
CA LYS A 130 7.87 -10.95 8.85
C LYS A 130 7.29 -12.21 8.21
N ASP A 131 6.41 -12.91 8.92
CA ASP A 131 5.82 -14.18 8.49
C ASP A 131 4.35 -14.04 8.08
N SER A 132 3.88 -12.78 7.97
CA SER A 132 2.50 -12.48 7.57
C SER A 132 2.27 -12.74 6.08
N SER A 133 1.07 -13.22 5.75
CA SER A 133 0.60 -13.30 4.36
C SER A 133 0.26 -11.92 3.77
N VAL A 134 0.13 -10.89 4.62
CA VAL A 134 -0.06 -9.50 4.20
C VAL A 134 1.27 -8.90 3.77
N ASN A 135 1.29 -8.19 2.65
CA ASN A 135 2.49 -7.52 2.16
C ASN A 135 2.67 -6.14 2.82
N PHE A 136 3.52 -6.08 3.83
CA PHE A 136 3.91 -4.80 4.44
C PHE A 136 5.00 -4.14 3.61
N VAL A 137 4.79 -2.87 3.24
CA VAL A 137 5.68 -2.12 2.33
C VAL A 137 6.14 -0.80 2.92
N SER A 138 7.41 -0.42 2.63
CA SER A 138 7.95 0.92 2.89
C SER A 138 9.22 1.14 2.08
N ALA A 139 9.22 2.13 1.20
CA ALA A 139 10.29 2.39 0.26
C ALA A 139 11.40 3.32 0.81
N ASN A 140 11.14 4.02 1.93
CA ASN A 140 12.05 5.05 2.42
C ASN A 140 12.47 4.91 3.88
N LEU A 141 12.09 3.82 4.56
CA LEU A 141 12.45 3.58 5.95
C LEU A 141 13.57 2.52 6.04
N TYR A 142 14.71 2.94 6.58
CA TYR A 142 15.93 2.14 6.66
C TYR A 142 16.34 1.90 8.10
N ASP A 143 16.83 0.71 8.40
CA ASP A 143 17.49 0.43 9.67
C ASP A 143 18.79 1.24 9.76
N LYS A 144 18.96 1.97 10.87
CA LYS A 144 20.09 2.88 11.05
C LYS A 144 21.43 2.13 11.21
N SER A 145 21.41 0.93 11.73
CA SER A 145 22.64 0.16 12.01
C SER A 145 23.18 -0.49 10.74
N SER A 146 22.31 -1.02 9.91
CA SER A 146 22.66 -1.76 8.71
C SER A 146 22.54 -0.94 7.41
N ASN A 147 21.88 0.20 7.45
CA ASN A 147 21.51 1.03 6.30
C ASN A 147 20.74 0.25 5.21
N LYS A 148 19.95 -0.75 5.63
CA LYS A 148 19.10 -1.53 4.74
C LYS A 148 17.64 -1.15 4.93
N LEU A 149 16.82 -1.28 3.87
CA LEU A 149 15.37 -1.15 3.97
C LEU A 149 14.82 -2.10 5.04
N LEU A 150 13.91 -1.59 5.86
CA LEU A 150 13.21 -2.38 6.89
C LEU A 150 12.13 -3.28 6.28
N PHE A 151 11.53 -2.85 5.18
CA PHE A 151 10.46 -3.55 4.46
C PHE A 151 10.75 -3.58 2.97
N LYS A 152 10.02 -4.42 2.22
CA LYS A 152 10.02 -4.34 0.76
C LYS A 152 9.53 -2.95 0.34
N PRO A 153 10.15 -2.31 -0.67
CA PRO A 153 9.74 -0.96 -1.07
C PRO A 153 8.35 -0.93 -1.70
N TYR A 154 7.97 -2.01 -2.36
CA TYR A 154 6.70 -2.16 -3.06
C TYR A 154 6.29 -3.63 -3.14
N HIS A 155 5.05 -3.85 -3.51
CA HIS A 155 4.53 -5.16 -3.90
C HIS A 155 3.81 -5.05 -5.24
N ILE A 156 4.08 -6.01 -6.15
CA ILE A 156 3.41 -6.09 -7.45
C ILE A 156 2.40 -7.21 -7.40
N MET A 157 1.17 -6.91 -7.81
CA MET A 157 0.10 -7.88 -7.96
C MET A 157 -0.40 -7.87 -9.39
N GLU A 158 -0.80 -9.04 -9.86
CA GLU A 158 -1.41 -9.21 -11.18
C GLU A 158 -2.83 -9.72 -11.03
N LYS A 159 -3.76 -9.07 -11.71
CA LYS A 159 -5.16 -9.47 -11.76
C LYS A 159 -5.77 -9.06 -13.09
N ASP A 160 -6.53 -9.96 -13.70
CA ASP A 160 -7.21 -9.75 -14.99
C ASP A 160 -6.26 -9.22 -16.09
N GLY A 161 -5.00 -9.71 -16.05
CA GLY A 161 -3.96 -9.33 -17.00
C GLY A 161 -3.32 -7.97 -16.76
N ALA A 162 -3.70 -7.24 -15.71
CA ALA A 162 -3.08 -5.99 -15.32
C ALA A 162 -2.09 -6.20 -14.16
N LYS A 163 -0.89 -5.65 -14.29
CA LYS A 163 0.14 -5.60 -13.25
C LYS A 163 0.09 -4.26 -12.53
N ILE A 164 -0.11 -4.32 -11.23
CA ILE A 164 -0.23 -3.12 -10.39
C ILE A 164 0.88 -3.14 -9.33
N ALA A 165 1.65 -2.06 -9.26
CA ALA A 165 2.63 -1.85 -8.21
C ALA A 165 2.05 -0.98 -7.09
N PHE A 166 2.15 -1.44 -5.85
CA PHE A 166 1.80 -0.70 -4.64
C PHE A 166 3.09 -0.30 -3.93
N ILE A 167 3.42 1.00 -3.94
CA ILE A 167 4.64 1.56 -3.35
C ILE A 167 4.27 2.22 -2.02
N GLY A 168 4.94 1.83 -0.93
CA GLY A 168 4.69 2.38 0.41
C GLY A 168 5.69 3.48 0.77
N LEU A 169 5.21 4.59 1.32
CA LEU A 169 6.03 5.73 1.74
C LEU A 169 5.54 6.33 3.04
N SER A 170 6.47 6.84 3.84
CA SER A 170 6.17 7.60 5.07
C SER A 170 6.99 8.87 5.14
N GLN A 171 6.33 10.01 5.35
CA GLN A 171 6.99 11.29 5.54
C GLN A 171 7.91 11.27 6.77
N SER A 172 7.55 10.52 7.82
CA SER A 172 8.36 10.38 9.03
C SER A 172 8.16 9.02 9.68
N ALA A 173 9.21 8.50 10.32
CA ALA A 173 9.13 7.40 11.26
C ALA A 173 9.48 7.91 12.66
N ARG A 174 8.64 7.62 13.64
CA ARG A 174 8.84 8.07 15.03
C ARG A 174 9.74 7.08 15.80
N SER A 175 10.99 6.92 15.33
CA SER A 175 11.98 6.06 15.99
C SER A 175 13.40 6.55 15.72
N ASN A 176 14.24 6.57 16.76
CA ASN A 176 15.66 6.97 16.68
C ASN A 176 16.55 5.91 16.00
N SER A 177 16.07 4.68 15.84
CA SER A 177 16.79 3.58 15.18
C SER A 177 16.52 3.51 13.66
N ILE A 178 15.73 4.45 13.12
CA ILE A 178 15.35 4.48 11.72
C ILE A 178 15.97 5.69 11.02
N ILE A 179 16.53 5.47 9.83
CA ILE A 179 16.82 6.52 8.87
C ILE A 179 15.57 6.68 7.98
N ASN A 180 14.99 7.87 8.04
CA ASN A 180 13.87 8.23 7.18
C ASN A 180 14.43 9.03 5.98
N LYS A 181 14.60 8.38 4.84
CA LYS A 181 15.02 9.06 3.61
C LYS A 181 13.88 9.89 3.04
N ASN A 182 14.21 10.86 2.20
CA ASN A 182 13.22 11.72 1.56
C ASN A 182 12.21 10.86 0.79
N PHE A 183 10.95 10.88 1.22
CA PHE A 183 9.92 10.00 0.69
C PHE A 183 9.52 10.36 -0.75
N ILE A 184 9.67 11.63 -1.17
CA ILE A 184 9.42 12.06 -2.55
C ILE A 184 10.52 11.52 -3.47
N GLU A 185 11.78 11.64 -3.07
CA GLU A 185 12.93 11.15 -3.86
C GLU A 185 12.88 9.62 -4.01
N GLU A 186 12.69 8.90 -2.90
CA GLU A 186 12.62 7.43 -2.94
C GLU A 186 11.36 6.96 -3.70
N GLY A 187 10.23 7.65 -3.57
CA GLY A 187 9.03 7.35 -4.34
C GLY A 187 9.26 7.49 -5.84
N ASN A 188 9.79 8.60 -6.30
CA ASN A 188 10.06 8.84 -7.72
C ASN A 188 11.11 7.88 -8.29
N LYS A 189 12.09 7.46 -7.49
CA LYS A 189 13.04 6.41 -7.87
C LYS A 189 12.32 5.11 -8.22
N TYR A 190 11.43 4.61 -7.35
CA TYR A 190 10.70 3.36 -7.60
C TYR A 190 9.63 3.50 -8.69
N ILE A 191 8.99 4.66 -8.83
CA ILE A 191 8.13 4.96 -9.99
C ILE A 191 8.93 4.81 -11.29
N SER A 192 10.13 5.41 -11.36
CA SER A 192 10.99 5.35 -12.55
C SER A 192 11.47 3.93 -12.86
N GLU A 193 11.73 3.13 -11.83
CA GLU A 193 12.14 1.72 -11.96
C GLU A 193 11.00 0.86 -12.50
N LEU A 194 9.75 1.11 -12.07
CA LEU A 194 8.61 0.23 -12.31
C LEU A 194 7.77 0.60 -13.54
N LYS A 195 7.78 1.86 -13.98
CA LYS A 195 6.86 2.37 -15.01
C LYS A 195 6.87 1.64 -16.34
N SER A 196 7.94 0.90 -16.66
CA SER A 196 8.03 0.10 -17.89
C SER A 196 7.63 -1.37 -17.68
N SER A 197 7.40 -1.81 -16.46
CA SER A 197 7.17 -3.22 -16.10
C SER A 197 5.79 -3.49 -15.49
N VAL A 198 5.02 -2.42 -15.18
CA VAL A 198 3.67 -2.52 -14.64
C VAL A 198 2.71 -1.62 -15.42
N ASP A 199 1.42 -1.91 -15.35
CA ASP A 199 0.37 -1.15 -16.03
C ASP A 199 -0.15 0.01 -15.17
N ILE A 200 -0.13 -0.14 -13.84
CA ILE A 200 -0.66 0.85 -12.89
C ILE A 200 0.31 0.99 -11.71
N ILE A 201 0.59 2.23 -11.32
CA ILE A 201 1.39 2.57 -10.14
C ILE A 201 0.50 3.24 -9.08
N VAL A 202 0.42 2.62 -7.92
CA VAL A 202 -0.36 3.08 -6.76
C VAL A 202 0.60 3.46 -5.64
N MET A 203 0.51 4.72 -5.19
CA MET A 203 1.28 5.22 -4.06
C MET A 203 0.45 5.15 -2.78
N LEU A 204 1.00 4.57 -1.74
CA LEU A 204 0.44 4.52 -0.39
C LEU A 204 1.29 5.43 0.49
N VAL A 205 0.80 6.63 0.82
CA VAL A 205 1.64 7.68 1.42
C VAL A 205 1.11 8.08 2.78
N ASN A 206 1.94 7.89 3.81
CA ASN A 206 1.67 8.36 5.15
C ASN A 206 2.33 9.74 5.37
N VAL A 207 1.52 10.79 5.53
CA VAL A 207 1.97 12.18 5.72
C VAL A 207 1.54 12.71 7.09
N LEU A 208 2.36 13.59 7.66
CA LEU A 208 2.05 14.26 8.93
C LEU A 208 1.22 15.52 8.71
N ASP A 209 1.43 16.22 7.60
CA ASP A 209 0.69 17.41 7.23
C ASP A 209 0.48 17.46 5.72
N GLU A 210 -0.75 17.20 5.29
CA GLU A 210 -1.15 17.17 3.89
C GLU A 210 -1.20 18.56 3.23
N ASN A 211 -1.28 19.64 4.03
CA ASN A 211 -1.41 21.00 3.48
C ASN A 211 -0.09 21.58 2.99
N LEU A 212 1.04 20.96 3.32
CA LEU A 212 2.37 21.46 2.99
C LEU A 212 2.93 20.87 1.68
N ILE A 213 2.30 19.87 1.08
CA ILE A 213 2.87 19.12 -0.03
C ILE A 213 1.82 18.88 -1.11
N ASP A 214 2.09 19.34 -2.32
CA ASP A 214 1.33 18.90 -3.49
C ASP A 214 1.86 17.55 -3.96
N LEU A 215 1.22 16.48 -3.48
CA LEU A 215 1.63 15.11 -3.78
C LEU A 215 1.32 14.73 -5.23
N SER A 216 0.32 15.35 -5.85
CA SER A 216 -0.02 15.07 -7.25
C SER A 216 1.10 15.57 -8.19
N GLN A 217 1.65 16.74 -7.92
CA GLN A 217 2.81 17.25 -8.64
C GLN A 217 4.09 16.49 -8.27
N SER A 218 4.25 16.13 -6.99
CA SER A 218 5.44 15.42 -6.50
C SER A 218 5.57 14.01 -7.09
N PHE A 219 4.46 13.34 -7.40
CA PHE A 219 4.39 11.99 -7.97
C PHE A 219 3.63 11.96 -9.30
N SER A 220 3.95 12.86 -10.21
CA SER A 220 3.23 13.06 -11.48
C SER A 220 3.16 11.82 -12.41
N ASN A 221 3.99 10.82 -12.19
CA ASN A 221 3.97 9.56 -12.94
C ASN A 221 3.33 8.39 -12.16
N ALA A 222 2.64 8.68 -11.07
CA ALA A 222 1.80 7.72 -10.38
C ALA A 222 0.35 7.85 -10.86
N ASP A 223 -0.36 6.72 -10.97
CA ASP A 223 -1.75 6.72 -11.42
C ASP A 223 -2.71 7.05 -10.27
N TYR A 224 -2.41 6.56 -9.06
CA TYR A 224 -3.23 6.77 -7.87
C TYR A 224 -2.38 7.03 -6.63
N ILE A 225 -2.87 7.92 -5.76
CA ILE A 225 -2.25 8.23 -4.48
C ILE A 225 -3.30 8.08 -3.37
N PHE A 226 -3.05 7.17 -2.43
CA PHE A 226 -3.85 6.98 -1.22
C PHE A 226 -3.10 7.53 -0.01
N LEU A 227 -3.77 8.35 0.78
CA LEU A 227 -3.16 9.08 1.90
C LEU A 227 -3.61 8.55 3.25
N SER A 228 -2.69 8.61 4.21
CA SER A 228 -2.93 8.38 5.63
C SER A 228 -2.15 9.39 6.48
N GLY A 229 -2.29 9.34 7.79
CA GLY A 229 -1.59 10.22 8.72
C GLY A 229 -2.44 11.41 9.15
N SER A 230 -2.20 12.60 8.64
CA SER A 230 -2.96 13.81 8.99
C SER A 230 -4.34 13.85 8.36
N SER A 231 -4.57 13.10 7.30
CA SER A 231 -5.86 13.03 6.62
C SER A 231 -6.96 12.57 7.59
N ARG A 232 -7.93 13.45 7.85
CA ARG A 232 -9.03 13.23 8.79
C ARG A 232 -10.31 12.75 8.13
N ARG A 233 -10.43 12.91 6.81
CA ARG A 233 -11.62 12.54 6.04
C ARG A 233 -11.24 12.00 4.68
N THR A 234 -11.87 10.90 4.30
CA THR A 234 -11.95 10.50 2.89
C THR A 234 -12.98 11.41 2.22
N GLU A 235 -12.58 12.16 1.22
CA GLU A 235 -13.51 12.91 0.40
C GLU A 235 -14.29 11.94 -0.50
N PRO A 236 -15.60 12.17 -0.74
CA PRO A 236 -16.43 11.27 -1.54
C PRO A 236 -16.07 11.26 -3.03
N ARG A 237 -15.17 12.14 -3.47
CA ARG A 237 -14.66 12.22 -4.84
C ARG A 237 -13.14 12.34 -4.81
N SER A 238 -12.48 11.58 -5.67
CA SER A 238 -11.04 11.75 -5.90
C SER A 238 -10.78 13.15 -6.47
N LYS A 239 -9.74 13.81 -5.97
CA LYS A 239 -9.19 14.98 -6.66
C LYS A 239 -8.46 14.45 -7.90
N GLN A 240 -8.86 14.91 -9.08
CA GLN A 240 -8.07 14.71 -10.28
C GLN A 240 -7.06 15.83 -10.35
N SER A 241 -5.79 15.50 -10.58
CA SER A 241 -4.82 16.50 -11.01
C SER A 241 -5.13 16.84 -12.45
N ASP A 242 -5.22 18.13 -12.76
CA ASP A 242 -5.20 18.58 -14.13
C ASP A 242 -3.85 18.18 -14.74
N SER A 243 -3.87 17.19 -15.62
CA SER A 243 -2.70 16.71 -16.37
C SER A 243 -2.46 17.57 -17.60
#